data_8b8054d32b5d77b85ad2ae8d58a199ce
#
_entry.id   8b8054d32b5d77b85ad2ae8d58a199ce
#
_cell.length_a   1.000
_cell.length_b   1.000
_cell.length_c   1.000
_cell.angle_alpha   90.00
_cell.angle_beta   90.00
_cell.angle_gamma   90.00
#
_symmetry.space_group_name_H-M   'P 1'
#
loop_
_entity.id
_entity.type
_entity.pdbx_description
1 polymer ?
#
loop_
_entity_poly.entity_id
_entity_poly.type
_entity_poly.pdbx_seq_one_letter_code
_entity_poly.pdbx_strand_id
1 'polypeptide(L)'
;MNKTEKTYPFLKNSTIEKESFNLLTSFNNSIGKKVAPPIPVFDIIEYLGYNVDFRKDGIYEDKNILGGLNVDEKTVEINENLSHQEGRMNFTAAHETGHIILHAPIYSEQNKRHESNTQTADKLNILCRKDEGFEGDKKEPEEWQADKFAAYLLMPTASVKRAFFRVRRRPINVKRKSLIEIFFPVSPKRKAWRLAEKIL
;
A
#
# COMPACT_ATOMS: atom_id res chain seq x y z
N MET A 1 -9.25 -28.58 -11.58
CA MET A 1 -8.07 -27.99 -10.93
C MET A 1 -8.55 -27.30 -9.67
N ASN A 2 -8.29 -27.88 -8.51
CA ASN A 2 -8.66 -27.24 -7.24
C ASN A 2 -7.71 -26.06 -7.00
N LYS A 3 -8.21 -24.84 -7.18
CA LYS A 3 -7.56 -23.67 -6.61
C LYS A 3 -7.59 -23.87 -5.08
N THR A 4 -6.44 -24.13 -4.48
CA THR A 4 -6.27 -23.98 -3.03
C THR A 4 -6.59 -22.51 -2.72
N GLU A 5 -7.75 -22.26 -2.14
CA GLU A 5 -8.15 -20.93 -1.68
C GLU A 5 -7.11 -20.46 -0.64
N LYS A 6 -6.27 -19.49 -1.03
CA LYS A 6 -5.36 -18.82 -0.11
C LYS A 6 -6.23 -17.98 0.83
N THR A 7 -6.38 -18.42 2.06
CA THR A 7 -7.18 -17.68 3.04
C THR A 7 -6.25 -16.80 3.88
N TYR A 8 -6.25 -15.51 3.61
CA TYR A 8 -5.60 -14.52 4.47
C TYR A 8 -6.55 -14.09 5.58
N PRO A 9 -6.08 -13.95 6.83
CA PRO A 9 -6.92 -13.49 7.91
C PRO A 9 -7.35 -12.04 7.67
N PHE A 10 -8.61 -11.72 8.01
CA PHE A 10 -9.07 -10.35 7.98
C PHE A 10 -8.34 -9.51 9.03
N LEU A 11 -7.66 -8.45 8.59
CA LEU A 11 -6.99 -7.49 9.46
C LEU A 11 -7.81 -6.21 9.61
N LYS A 12 -8.01 -5.77 10.85
CA LYS A 12 -8.64 -4.48 11.13
C LYS A 12 -7.73 -3.34 10.69
N ASN A 13 -8.32 -2.21 10.27
CA ASN A 13 -7.57 -1.00 9.90
C ASN A 13 -6.54 -0.60 10.97
N SER A 14 -6.90 -0.68 12.25
CA SER A 14 -6.00 -0.34 13.36
C SER A 14 -4.78 -1.26 13.46
N THR A 15 -4.91 -2.53 13.08
CA THR A 15 -3.79 -3.47 13.01
C THR A 15 -2.87 -3.11 11.86
N ILE A 16 -3.43 -2.87 10.66
CA ILE A 16 -2.65 -2.48 9.47
C ILE A 16 -1.91 -1.15 9.72
N GLU A 17 -2.59 -0.16 10.30
CA GLU A 17 -1.97 1.12 10.68
C GLU A 17 -0.83 0.93 11.67
N LYS A 18 -0.99 0.04 12.66
CA LYS A 18 0.04 -0.28 13.64
C LYS A 18 1.27 -0.92 12.98
N GLU A 19 1.08 -1.88 12.08
CA GLU A 19 2.21 -2.52 11.38
C GLU A 19 2.96 -1.53 10.48
N SER A 20 2.25 -0.66 9.77
CA SER A 20 2.87 0.42 9.01
C SER A 20 3.67 1.39 9.90
N PHE A 21 3.13 1.75 11.06
CA PHE A 21 3.81 2.60 12.04
C PHE A 21 5.05 1.90 12.64
N ASN A 22 4.95 0.62 12.95
CA ASN A 22 6.06 -0.19 13.47
C ASN A 22 7.21 -0.23 12.46
N LEU A 23 6.91 -0.50 11.17
CA LEU A 23 7.91 -0.50 10.11
C LEU A 23 8.61 0.86 10.02
N LEU A 24 7.85 1.94 9.94
CA LEU A 24 8.41 3.29 9.84
C LEU A 24 9.27 3.65 11.07
N THR A 25 8.87 3.20 12.25
CA THR A 25 9.64 3.39 13.49
C THR A 25 10.95 2.62 13.46
N SER A 26 10.92 1.35 13.04
CA SER A 26 12.12 0.52 12.91
C SER A 26 13.10 1.09 11.88
N PHE A 27 12.60 1.54 10.74
CA PHE A 27 13.39 2.22 9.73
C PHE A 27 14.02 3.51 10.26
N ASN A 28 13.25 4.37 10.93
CA ASN A 28 13.78 5.59 11.55
C ASN A 28 14.90 5.31 12.55
N ASN A 29 14.76 4.25 13.35
CA ASN A 29 15.77 3.85 14.32
C ASN A 29 17.06 3.35 13.62
N SER A 30 16.93 2.60 12.52
CA SER A 30 18.09 2.10 11.77
C SER A 30 18.92 3.21 11.14
N ILE A 31 18.29 4.27 10.65
CA ILE A 31 18.98 5.42 10.04
C ILE A 31 19.28 6.56 11.02
N GLY A 32 18.91 6.41 12.30
CA GLY A 32 19.16 7.40 13.36
C GLY A 32 18.43 8.74 13.20
N LYS A 33 17.41 8.81 12.33
CA LYS A 33 16.65 10.04 12.08
C LYS A 33 15.18 9.73 11.82
N LYS A 34 14.30 10.69 12.12
CA LYS A 34 12.88 10.59 11.82
C LYS A 34 12.61 11.11 10.41
N VAL A 35 12.09 10.26 9.54
CA VAL A 35 11.62 10.69 8.22
C VAL A 35 10.27 11.39 8.29
N ALA A 36 10.07 12.32 7.37
CA ALA A 36 8.81 13.02 7.14
C ALA A 36 8.38 12.79 5.68
N PRO A 37 7.09 12.91 5.35
CA PRO A 37 6.67 12.86 3.96
C PRO A 37 7.40 13.88 3.06
N PRO A 38 7.79 13.51 1.86
CA PRO A 38 7.56 12.21 1.20
C PRO A 38 8.37 11.07 1.85
N ILE A 39 7.69 9.93 2.06
CA ILE A 39 8.33 8.77 2.69
C ILE A 39 9.22 8.06 1.67
N PRO A 40 10.49 7.75 2.01
CA PRO A 40 11.43 7.10 1.09
C PRO A 40 11.12 5.59 1.01
N VAL A 41 10.09 5.23 0.27
CA VAL A 41 9.57 3.85 0.25
C VAL A 41 10.57 2.86 -0.35
N PHE A 42 11.38 3.27 -1.31
CA PHE A 42 12.40 2.41 -1.92
C PHE A 42 13.51 2.08 -0.91
N ASP A 43 13.98 3.06 -0.14
CA ASP A 43 14.95 2.83 0.93
C ASP A 43 14.39 1.89 2.02
N ILE A 44 13.08 1.95 2.26
CA ILE A 44 12.40 1.05 3.19
C ILE A 44 12.37 -0.39 2.65
N ILE A 45 12.13 -0.57 1.34
CA ILE A 45 12.18 -1.89 0.70
C ILE A 45 13.58 -2.49 0.83
N GLU A 46 14.62 -1.71 0.54
CA GLU A 46 16.02 -2.13 0.70
C GLU A 46 16.36 -2.44 2.17
N TYR A 47 15.87 -1.62 3.11
CA TYR A 47 16.01 -1.89 4.55
C TYR A 47 15.40 -3.24 4.96
N LEU A 48 14.31 -3.65 4.33
CA LEU A 48 13.68 -4.96 4.55
C LEU A 48 14.46 -6.13 3.90
N GLY A 49 15.56 -5.83 3.19
CA GLY A 49 16.40 -6.81 2.52
C GLY A 49 15.82 -7.29 1.19
N TYR A 50 14.99 -6.46 0.55
CA TYR A 50 14.46 -6.72 -0.79
C TYR A 50 15.14 -5.81 -1.81
N ASN A 51 15.38 -6.34 -3.01
CA ASN A 51 15.82 -5.56 -4.15
C ASN A 51 14.61 -4.93 -4.87
N VAL A 52 14.86 -3.84 -5.60
CA VAL A 52 13.85 -3.24 -6.48
C VAL A 52 14.30 -3.39 -7.93
N ASP A 53 13.45 -3.96 -8.77
CA ASP A 53 13.69 -4.13 -10.20
C ASP A 53 12.66 -3.36 -11.03
N PHE A 54 13.14 -2.49 -11.93
CA PHE A 54 12.27 -1.71 -12.84
C PHE A 54 12.15 -2.43 -14.18
N ARG A 55 10.93 -2.88 -14.48
CA ARG A 55 10.62 -3.69 -15.67
C ARG A 55 10.13 -2.83 -16.82
N LYS A 56 10.94 -2.76 -17.90
CA LYS A 56 10.66 -1.96 -19.11
C LYS A 56 9.50 -2.53 -19.93
N ASP A 57 9.44 -3.85 -20.04
CA ASP A 57 8.47 -4.54 -20.89
C ASP A 57 7.19 -4.94 -20.15
N GLY A 58 7.00 -4.40 -18.95
CA GLY A 58 5.93 -4.81 -18.04
C GLY A 58 6.32 -6.02 -17.21
N ILE A 59 5.51 -6.32 -16.20
CA ILE A 59 5.71 -7.47 -15.32
C ILE A 59 4.98 -8.64 -15.95
N TYR A 60 5.68 -9.76 -16.15
CA TYR A 60 5.17 -10.93 -16.90
C TYR A 60 4.64 -10.58 -18.31
N GLU A 61 5.33 -9.66 -19.01
CA GLU A 61 4.92 -9.20 -20.35
C GLU A 61 3.53 -8.50 -20.39
N ASP A 62 2.92 -8.25 -19.23
CA ASP A 62 1.66 -7.50 -19.12
C ASP A 62 1.93 -6.06 -18.65
N LYS A 63 1.72 -5.11 -19.56
CA LYS A 63 1.93 -3.68 -19.31
C LYS A 63 0.91 -3.08 -18.32
N ASN A 64 -0.19 -3.78 -18.03
CA ASN A 64 -1.19 -3.34 -17.07
C ASN A 64 -0.82 -3.71 -15.64
N ILE A 65 0.16 -4.59 -15.46
CA ILE A 65 0.67 -4.92 -14.13
C ILE A 65 1.62 -3.79 -13.70
N LEU A 66 1.33 -3.20 -12.54
CA LEU A 66 2.04 -2.02 -12.04
C LEU A 66 3.19 -2.37 -11.11
N GLY A 67 3.04 -3.40 -10.33
CA GLY A 67 4.01 -3.91 -9.38
C GLY A 67 3.87 -5.40 -9.13
N GLY A 68 4.86 -6.00 -8.51
CA GLY A 68 4.85 -7.39 -8.11
C GLY A 68 5.90 -7.71 -7.06
N LEU A 69 5.64 -8.76 -6.30
CA LEU A 69 6.54 -9.24 -5.25
C LEU A 69 6.97 -10.68 -5.52
N ASN A 70 8.26 -10.89 -5.67
CA ASN A 70 8.88 -12.21 -5.62
C ASN A 70 9.48 -12.43 -4.23
N VAL A 71 8.80 -13.23 -3.40
CA VAL A 71 9.21 -13.47 -2.00
C VAL A 71 10.49 -14.30 -1.94
N ASP A 72 10.63 -15.30 -2.80
CA ASP A 72 11.76 -16.23 -2.79
C ASP A 72 13.06 -15.54 -3.22
N GLU A 73 12.98 -14.71 -4.25
CA GLU A 73 14.10 -13.91 -4.76
C GLU A 73 14.27 -12.59 -4.01
N LYS A 74 13.37 -12.29 -3.05
CA LYS A 74 13.33 -11.02 -2.32
C LYS A 74 13.42 -9.82 -3.26
N THR A 75 12.58 -9.79 -4.27
CA THR A 75 12.58 -8.73 -5.28
C THR A 75 11.18 -8.12 -5.41
N VAL A 76 11.13 -6.81 -5.35
CA VAL A 76 9.95 -6.01 -5.71
C VAL A 76 10.13 -5.54 -7.14
N GLU A 77 9.21 -5.90 -8.01
CA GLU A 77 9.20 -5.48 -9.40
C GLU A 77 8.27 -4.28 -9.58
N ILE A 78 8.72 -3.25 -10.26
CA ILE A 78 7.94 -2.02 -10.56
C ILE A 78 7.93 -1.80 -12.06
N ASN A 79 6.76 -1.53 -12.60
CA ASN A 79 6.62 -1.20 -14.00
C ASN A 79 7.24 0.18 -14.30
N GLU A 80 8.26 0.24 -15.17
CA GLU A 80 8.99 1.46 -15.50
C GLU A 80 8.09 2.53 -16.16
N ASN A 81 6.96 2.16 -16.75
CA ASN A 81 5.96 3.11 -17.26
C ASN A 81 5.41 4.06 -16.17
N LEU A 82 5.61 3.73 -14.90
CA LEU A 82 5.25 4.59 -13.77
C LEU A 82 6.28 5.70 -13.51
N SER A 83 7.44 5.70 -14.14
CA SER A 83 8.53 6.68 -13.91
C SER A 83 8.09 8.14 -14.01
N HIS A 84 7.10 8.42 -14.88
CA HIS A 84 6.52 9.76 -15.04
C HIS A 84 5.35 10.06 -14.08
N GLN A 85 5.02 9.14 -13.20
CA GLN A 85 3.91 9.20 -12.24
C GLN A 85 4.40 8.87 -10.83
N GLU A 86 5.27 9.72 -10.28
CA GLU A 86 5.97 9.48 -9.02
C GLU A 86 5.03 9.05 -7.88
N GLY A 87 3.90 9.73 -7.71
CA GLY A 87 2.94 9.38 -6.67
C GLY A 87 2.35 7.97 -6.84
N ARG A 88 2.12 7.56 -8.09
CA ARG A 88 1.61 6.23 -8.41
C ARG A 88 2.69 5.16 -8.23
N MET A 89 3.91 5.45 -8.65
CA MET A 89 5.07 4.59 -8.47
C MET A 89 5.34 4.34 -6.98
N ASN A 90 5.39 5.40 -6.17
CA ASN A 90 5.57 5.29 -4.72
C ASN A 90 4.42 4.52 -4.06
N PHE A 91 3.17 4.71 -4.52
CA PHE A 91 2.04 3.97 -3.99
C PHE A 91 2.13 2.47 -4.35
N THR A 92 2.55 2.14 -5.57
CA THR A 92 2.78 0.75 -5.98
C THR A 92 3.88 0.11 -5.12
N ALA A 93 5.03 0.77 -4.96
CA ALA A 93 6.11 0.28 -4.10
C ALA A 93 5.66 0.08 -2.64
N ALA A 94 4.87 1.00 -2.09
CA ALA A 94 4.31 0.89 -0.74
C ALA A 94 3.26 -0.23 -0.63
N HIS A 95 2.53 -0.51 -1.69
CA HIS A 95 1.59 -1.63 -1.78
C HIS A 95 2.34 -2.97 -1.70
N GLU A 96 3.41 -3.13 -2.49
CA GLU A 96 4.26 -4.33 -2.41
C GLU A 96 4.93 -4.47 -1.03
N THR A 97 5.32 -3.34 -0.41
CA THR A 97 5.79 -3.33 0.99
C THR A 97 4.71 -3.86 1.94
N GLY A 98 3.43 -3.56 1.68
CA GLY A 98 2.30 -4.11 2.41
C GLY A 98 2.24 -5.64 2.29
N HIS A 99 2.46 -6.19 1.12
CA HIS A 99 2.55 -7.64 0.92
C HIS A 99 3.75 -8.25 1.66
N ILE A 100 4.90 -7.60 1.66
CA ILE A 100 6.08 -8.05 2.41
C ILE A 100 5.75 -8.18 3.90
N ILE A 101 5.12 -7.19 4.49
CA ILE A 101 4.89 -7.13 5.95
C ILE A 101 3.70 -7.99 6.38
N LEU A 102 2.60 -7.96 5.63
CA LEU A 102 1.34 -8.56 6.06
C LEU A 102 1.17 -10.00 5.56
N HIS A 103 1.70 -10.33 4.38
CA HIS A 103 1.34 -11.56 3.68
C HIS A 103 2.52 -12.53 3.48
N ALA A 104 3.72 -12.03 3.24
CA ALA A 104 4.90 -12.89 3.01
C ALA A 104 5.20 -13.85 4.16
N PRO A 105 5.04 -13.49 5.45
CA PRO A 105 5.25 -14.44 6.55
C PRO A 105 4.29 -15.63 6.51
N ILE A 106 3.01 -15.36 6.24
CA ILE A 106 1.95 -16.39 6.13
C ILE A 106 2.25 -17.33 4.96
N TYR A 107 2.69 -16.74 3.88
CA TYR A 107 3.04 -17.43 2.65
C TYR A 107 4.20 -18.40 2.84
N SER A 108 5.26 -17.94 3.48
CA SER A 108 6.44 -18.75 3.76
C SER A 108 6.12 -19.94 4.70
N GLU A 109 5.18 -19.76 5.64
CA GLU A 109 4.72 -20.86 6.51
C GLU A 109 3.88 -21.90 5.76
N GLN A 110 3.03 -21.47 4.82
CA GLN A 110 2.22 -22.36 4.01
C GLN A 110 3.09 -23.20 3.07
N ASN A 111 4.08 -22.59 2.42
CA ASN A 111 5.02 -23.29 1.54
C ASN A 111 5.81 -24.38 2.30
N LYS A 112 6.34 -24.08 3.48
CA LYS A 112 7.04 -25.08 4.31
C LYS A 112 6.18 -26.29 4.66
N ARG A 113 4.86 -26.14 4.78
CA ARG A 113 3.92 -27.25 5.04
C ARG A 113 3.62 -28.05 3.79
N HIS A 114 3.74 -27.46 2.59
CA HIS A 114 3.48 -28.14 1.31
C HIS A 114 4.71 -28.82 0.74
N GLU A 115 5.92 -28.34 0.97
CA GLU A 115 7.17 -28.96 0.51
C GLU A 115 7.39 -30.36 1.08
N SER A 116 6.72 -30.71 2.18
CA SER A 116 6.73 -32.07 2.69
C SER A 116 5.92 -33.09 1.86
N ASN A 117 5.15 -32.65 0.84
CA ASN A 117 4.20 -33.51 0.14
C ASN A 117 4.25 -33.52 -1.40
N THR A 118 4.99 -32.65 -2.09
CA THR A 118 5.01 -32.64 -3.57
C THR A 118 6.28 -32.02 -4.15
N GLN A 119 6.87 -32.70 -5.15
CA GLN A 119 8.09 -32.30 -5.87
C GLN A 119 7.87 -31.26 -6.98
N THR A 120 6.82 -30.49 -6.96
CA THR A 120 6.60 -29.39 -7.91
C THR A 120 6.42 -28.11 -7.13
N ALA A 121 7.56 -27.44 -6.87
CA ALA A 121 7.55 -26.05 -6.47
C ALA A 121 7.04 -25.20 -7.65
N ASP A 122 5.74 -25.02 -7.76
CA ASP A 122 5.21 -23.89 -8.51
C ASP A 122 5.74 -22.62 -7.82
N LYS A 123 6.59 -21.86 -8.54
CA LYS A 123 7.08 -20.55 -8.11
C LYS A 123 5.87 -19.67 -7.87
N LEU A 124 5.48 -19.60 -6.62
CA LEU A 124 4.32 -18.83 -6.19
C LEU A 124 4.75 -17.38 -6.00
N ASN A 125 4.82 -16.64 -7.08
CA ASN A 125 4.94 -15.21 -7.04
C ASN A 125 3.63 -14.64 -6.45
N ILE A 126 3.74 -13.85 -5.39
CA ILE A 126 2.61 -13.08 -4.89
C ILE A 126 2.28 -12.07 -5.98
N LEU A 127 1.05 -12.15 -6.47
CA LEU A 127 0.63 -11.49 -7.70
C LEU A 127 0.42 -9.99 -7.51
N CYS A 128 0.90 -9.35 -8.38
CA CYS A 128 0.90 -8.16 -9.18
C CYS A 128 -0.40 -7.38 -9.14
N ARG A 129 -0.30 -6.14 -8.70
CA ARG A 129 -1.37 -5.16 -8.81
C ARG A 129 -1.66 -4.86 -10.28
N LYS A 130 -2.82 -5.28 -10.78
CA LYS A 130 -3.38 -4.80 -12.04
C LYS A 130 -3.96 -3.40 -11.89
N ASP A 131 -3.93 -2.63 -12.98
CA ASP A 131 -4.53 -1.31 -13.05
C ASP A 131 -6.07 -1.39 -13.16
N GLU A 132 -6.72 -1.94 -12.14
CA GLU A 132 -8.19 -2.05 -12.11
C GLU A 132 -8.88 -0.79 -11.57
N GLY A 133 -8.13 0.30 -11.38
CA GLY A 133 -8.64 1.55 -10.81
C GLY A 133 -9.09 1.41 -9.34
N PHE A 134 -9.74 2.46 -8.82
CA PHE A 134 -10.30 2.48 -7.46
C PHE A 134 -11.72 1.88 -7.37
N GLU A 135 -12.13 1.02 -8.28
CA GLU A 135 -13.44 0.35 -8.22
C GLU A 135 -13.42 -0.76 -7.16
N GLY A 136 -13.72 -0.31 -5.94
CA GLY A 136 -13.41 -0.98 -4.67
C GLY A 136 -14.34 -2.09 -4.22
N ASP A 137 -15.29 -2.59 -5.01
CA ASP A 137 -16.32 -3.50 -4.47
C ASP A 137 -16.01 -5.00 -4.64
N LYS A 138 -14.87 -5.36 -5.23
CA LYS A 138 -14.48 -6.77 -5.46
C LYS A 138 -12.99 -7.07 -5.30
N LYS A 139 -12.24 -6.25 -4.55
CA LYS A 139 -10.83 -6.55 -4.29
C LYS A 139 -10.72 -7.74 -3.35
N GLU A 140 -9.77 -8.62 -3.67
CA GLU A 140 -9.35 -9.68 -2.76
C GLU A 140 -8.90 -9.07 -1.43
N PRO A 141 -9.16 -9.74 -0.29
CA PRO A 141 -8.86 -9.19 1.04
C PRO A 141 -7.42 -8.74 1.22
N GLU A 142 -6.46 -9.48 0.68
CA GLU A 142 -5.02 -9.17 0.72
C GLU A 142 -4.69 -7.89 -0.05
N GLU A 143 -5.26 -7.69 -1.22
CA GLU A 143 -5.08 -6.49 -2.04
C GLU A 143 -5.61 -5.24 -1.32
N TRP A 144 -6.79 -5.39 -0.69
CA TRP A 144 -7.35 -4.31 0.11
C TRP A 144 -6.46 -3.98 1.33
N GLN A 145 -5.89 -5.00 1.99
CA GLN A 145 -4.99 -4.83 3.13
C GLN A 145 -3.69 -4.12 2.70
N ALA A 146 -3.10 -4.52 1.58
CA ALA A 146 -1.91 -3.90 1.00
C ALA A 146 -2.16 -2.43 0.61
N ASP A 147 -3.31 -2.11 -0.01
CA ASP A 147 -3.71 -0.73 -0.29
C ASP A 147 -3.82 0.12 0.99
N LYS A 148 -4.40 -0.44 2.05
CA LYS A 148 -4.51 0.26 3.34
C LYS A 148 -3.15 0.48 3.97
N PHE A 149 -2.28 -0.53 3.92
CA PHE A 149 -0.91 -0.41 4.41
C PHE A 149 -0.14 0.68 3.67
N ALA A 150 -0.19 0.69 2.33
CA ALA A 150 0.42 1.73 1.50
C ALA A 150 -0.05 3.14 1.89
N ALA A 151 -1.35 3.30 2.06
CA ALA A 151 -1.91 4.59 2.47
C ALA A 151 -1.41 5.04 3.85
N TYR A 152 -1.35 4.13 4.84
CA TYR A 152 -0.84 4.46 6.18
C TYR A 152 0.68 4.70 6.19
N LEU A 153 1.44 3.98 5.35
CA LEU A 153 2.89 4.16 5.25
C LEU A 153 3.23 5.51 4.64
N LEU A 154 2.66 5.84 3.48
CA LEU A 154 2.96 7.08 2.76
C LEU A 154 2.35 8.32 3.41
N MET A 155 1.21 8.15 4.10
CA MET A 155 0.49 9.21 4.79
C MET A 155 0.29 8.87 6.29
N PRO A 156 1.38 8.83 7.09
CA PRO A 156 1.27 8.50 8.51
C PRO A 156 0.28 9.42 9.21
N THR A 157 -0.68 8.86 9.93
CA THR A 157 -1.80 9.60 10.56
C THR A 157 -1.33 10.79 11.40
N ALA A 158 -0.22 10.66 12.11
CA ALA A 158 0.34 11.76 12.90
C ALA A 158 0.83 12.92 12.02
N SER A 159 1.43 12.63 10.86
CA SER A 159 1.90 13.64 9.90
C SER A 159 0.74 14.34 9.23
N VAL A 160 -0.26 13.58 8.78
CA VAL A 160 -1.50 14.15 8.21
C VAL A 160 -2.23 15.04 9.20
N LYS A 161 -2.40 14.58 10.45
CA LYS A 161 -3.01 15.41 11.51
C LYS A 161 -2.21 16.69 11.76
N ARG A 162 -0.89 16.60 11.81
CA ARG A 162 -0.02 17.78 12.01
C ARG A 162 -0.15 18.78 10.87
N ALA A 163 -0.12 18.32 9.62
CA ALA A 163 -0.33 19.17 8.45
C ALA A 163 -1.72 19.83 8.49
N PHE A 164 -2.76 19.07 8.77
CA PHE A 164 -4.11 19.59 8.90
C PHE A 164 -4.22 20.69 9.97
N PHE A 165 -3.68 20.45 11.18
CA PHE A 165 -3.78 21.43 12.29
C PHE A 165 -2.90 22.66 12.13
N ARG A 166 -1.93 22.65 11.22
CA ARG A 166 -1.22 23.88 10.81
C ARG A 166 -2.15 24.86 10.07
N VAL A 167 -3.10 24.34 9.32
CA VAL A 167 -4.04 25.15 8.52
C VAL A 167 -5.33 25.40 9.27
N ARG A 168 -5.76 24.46 10.11
CA ARG A 168 -7.03 24.55 10.84
C ARG A 168 -6.89 24.06 12.28
N ARG A 169 -7.32 24.91 13.22
CA ARG A 169 -7.26 24.60 14.66
C ARG A 169 -8.35 23.62 15.14
N ARG A 170 -9.39 23.37 14.35
CA ARG A 170 -10.53 22.51 14.74
C ARG A 170 -10.86 21.50 13.64
N PRO A 171 -11.28 20.29 14.01
CA PRO A 171 -11.80 19.31 13.06
C PRO A 171 -12.97 19.88 12.23
N ILE A 172 -13.10 19.40 11.00
CA ILE A 172 -14.17 19.82 10.10
C ILE A 172 -15.22 18.71 10.05
N ASN A 173 -16.47 19.07 10.32
CA ASN A 173 -17.57 18.17 10.12
C ASN A 173 -18.03 18.24 8.66
N VAL A 174 -17.54 17.31 7.82
CA VAL A 174 -17.88 17.25 6.39
C VAL A 174 -19.35 16.87 6.13
N LYS A 175 -20.03 16.30 7.14
CA LYS A 175 -21.47 15.96 7.05
C LYS A 175 -22.37 17.16 7.37
N ARG A 176 -21.86 18.18 8.07
CA ARG A 176 -22.64 19.37 8.40
C ARG A 176 -22.85 20.21 7.14
N LYS A 177 -24.10 20.36 6.74
CA LYS A 177 -24.48 21.24 5.63
C LYS A 177 -24.38 22.71 6.06
N SER A 178 -23.78 23.56 5.22
CA SER A 178 -23.91 25.01 5.36
C SER A 178 -25.26 25.46 4.79
N LEU A 179 -25.70 26.68 5.13
CA LEU A 179 -26.94 27.24 4.57
C LEU A 179 -26.93 27.20 3.02
N ILE A 180 -25.80 27.50 2.40
CA ILE A 180 -25.65 27.45 0.93
C ILE A 180 -25.75 26.02 0.42
N GLU A 181 -25.22 25.02 1.16
CA GLU A 181 -25.27 23.60 0.77
C GLU A 181 -26.65 22.96 0.97
N ILE A 182 -27.59 23.64 1.63
CA ILE A 182 -28.99 23.23 1.68
C ILE A 182 -29.63 23.43 0.31
N PHE A 183 -29.30 24.53 -0.35
CA PHE A 183 -29.83 24.87 -1.68
C PHE A 183 -28.99 24.26 -2.83
N PHE A 184 -27.67 24.14 -2.61
CA PHE A 184 -26.73 23.57 -3.58
C PHE A 184 -25.94 22.43 -2.94
N PRO A 185 -26.48 21.21 -2.90
CA PRO A 185 -25.87 20.09 -2.20
C PRO A 185 -24.54 19.69 -2.81
N VAL A 186 -23.49 19.69 -1.98
CA VAL A 186 -22.14 19.19 -2.34
C VAL A 186 -21.92 17.87 -1.60
N SER A 187 -21.48 16.83 -2.33
CA SER A 187 -21.19 15.55 -1.71
C SER A 187 -20.08 15.68 -0.66
N PRO A 188 -20.13 14.90 0.44
CA PRO A 188 -19.08 14.91 1.47
C PRO A 188 -17.68 14.64 0.90
N LYS A 189 -17.56 13.75 -0.11
CA LYS A 189 -16.29 13.48 -0.82
C LYS A 189 -15.75 14.75 -1.50
N ARG A 190 -16.58 15.46 -2.24
CA ARG A 190 -16.19 16.68 -2.96
C ARG A 190 -15.80 17.82 -2.00
N LYS A 191 -16.46 17.88 -0.84
CA LYS A 191 -16.12 18.84 0.22
C LYS A 191 -14.78 18.52 0.88
N ALA A 192 -14.53 17.25 1.16
CA ALA A 192 -13.25 16.80 1.69
C ALA A 192 -12.11 17.08 0.70
N TRP A 193 -12.32 16.80 -0.59
CA TRP A 193 -11.37 17.09 -1.65
C TRP A 193 -11.01 18.57 -1.74
N ARG A 194 -11.97 19.48 -1.79
CA ARG A 194 -11.75 20.93 -1.80
C ARG A 194 -11.01 21.44 -0.57
N LEU A 195 -11.10 20.72 0.56
CA LEU A 195 -10.38 21.05 1.76
C LEU A 195 -8.94 20.54 1.71
N ALA A 196 -8.72 19.37 1.12
CA ALA A 196 -7.38 18.82 0.90
C ALA A 196 -6.55 19.71 -0.02
N GLU A 197 -7.12 20.19 -1.15
CA GLU A 197 -6.46 21.14 -2.06
C GLU A 197 -5.98 22.45 -1.41
N LYS A 198 -6.58 22.84 -0.30
CA LYS A 198 -6.17 24.04 0.46
C LYS A 198 -5.06 23.78 1.48
N ILE A 199 -4.70 22.52 1.68
CA ILE A 199 -3.70 22.07 2.66
C ILE A 199 -2.38 21.74 1.97
N LEU A 200 -2.43 21.42 0.69
CA LEU A 200 -1.29 21.23 -0.19
C LEU A 200 -0.78 22.56 -0.72
#